data_0aa8f079033b8bb8c4741cc61c64d52f
#
_entry.id   0aa8f079033b8bb8c4741cc61c64d52f
#
_cell.length_a   1.000
_cell.length_b   1.000
_cell.length_c   1.000
_cell.angle_alpha   90.00
_cell.angle_beta   90.00
_cell.angle_gamma   90.00
#
_symmetry.space_group_name_H-M   'P 1'
#
loop_
_entity.id
_entity.type
_entity.pdbx_description
1 polymer ?
#
loop_
_entity_poly.entity_id
_entity_poly.type
_entity_poly.pdbx_seq_one_letter_code
_entity_poly.pdbx_strand_id
1 'polypeptide(L)'
;MERTKILLDENDIPRKWYNILPDMPTPLSPPLNPGTKEPISPKDLSSIFPMELIKQEMSQERFISIPEEVREIYTLWRPSPLYRAHHLEAALKTPAKIYYKYEGVSPTGSHKPNTAIPQAYYNMKEGIERLATETGAGQWGSALALASNYFDLKCTVYMVKISYQQKPYRKSLMHLWGADVIPSPSNKTNSGRKILEKDPNSPGSLGIAISEAIEDAATHDDTHYALGSVLNHVMLHQTVIGQETKEQLAMVDEYPDHIIGCVGGGSNFAGMSFPFLMDKLSGKKDTNVIAVEPTACPSLTGGEFRYDFGDTAGLTPLLKMYTMGHEYIPPSIHAGGLRYHGDSPIVSQLYADKVIDAVAYHQTEVFEAAVKFARTEGIVPAPESAHAIKCAIDKALECKKSGEKKTILFTLSGHGHFDMGSYDSYFSGKDNI
;
A
#
# COMPACT_ATOMS: atom_id res chain seq x y z
N MET A 1 8.40 4.41 34.06
CA MET A 1 8.16 5.18 32.80
C MET A 1 7.53 4.18 31.81
N GLU A 2 6.37 4.49 31.24
CA GLU A 2 5.75 3.63 30.23
C GLU A 2 6.63 3.60 28.97
N ARG A 3 6.66 2.45 28.29
CA ARG A 3 7.52 2.28 27.09
C ARG A 3 7.01 3.15 25.94
N THR A 4 7.89 3.97 25.35
CA THR A 4 7.61 4.74 24.14
C THR A 4 7.88 3.93 22.90
N LYS A 5 8.98 3.19 22.85
CA LYS A 5 9.42 2.37 21.72
C LYS A 5 9.40 0.90 22.11
N ILE A 6 8.67 0.10 21.34
CA ILE A 6 8.49 -1.34 21.57
C ILE A 6 9.14 -2.07 20.40
N LEU A 7 10.15 -2.88 20.70
CA LEU A 7 10.94 -3.62 19.71
C LEU A 7 10.81 -5.11 19.98
N LEU A 8 10.80 -5.86 18.91
CA LEU A 8 11.02 -7.31 18.85
C LEU A 8 12.47 -7.58 18.44
N ASP A 9 12.92 -8.82 18.61
CA ASP A 9 14.22 -9.32 18.14
C ASP A 9 14.09 -9.85 16.69
N GLU A 10 15.21 -9.99 15.97
CA GLU A 10 15.24 -10.55 14.61
C GLU A 10 14.65 -11.97 14.55
N ASN A 11 14.78 -12.76 15.64
CA ASN A 11 14.19 -14.10 15.74
C ASN A 11 12.65 -14.08 15.77
N ASP A 12 12.05 -12.94 16.08
CA ASP A 12 10.60 -12.73 16.14
C ASP A 12 9.99 -12.34 14.79
N ILE A 13 10.82 -12.20 13.72
CA ILE A 13 10.31 -11.99 12.36
C ILE A 13 9.38 -13.15 12.00
N PRO A 14 8.14 -12.87 11.55
CA PRO A 14 7.19 -13.91 11.19
C PRO A 14 7.76 -14.93 10.20
N ARG A 15 7.51 -16.21 10.46
CA ARG A 15 7.94 -17.32 9.57
C ARG A 15 6.89 -17.65 8.51
N LYS A 16 5.67 -17.12 8.66
CA LYS A 16 4.55 -17.33 7.75
C LYS A 16 3.78 -16.04 7.55
N TRP A 17 3.30 -15.80 6.36
CA TRP A 17 2.29 -14.79 6.11
C TRP A 17 0.92 -15.30 6.51
N TYR A 18 0.06 -14.42 7.00
CA TYR A 18 -1.33 -14.71 7.27
C TYR A 18 -2.20 -14.38 6.06
N ASN A 19 -2.93 -15.38 5.57
CA ASN A 19 -3.90 -15.24 4.49
C ASN A 19 -5.31 -15.12 5.08
N ILE A 20 -5.98 -14.02 4.82
CA ILE A 20 -7.34 -13.78 5.33
C ILE A 20 -8.43 -14.51 4.54
N LEU A 21 -8.15 -14.94 3.29
CA LEU A 21 -9.16 -15.49 2.38
C LEU A 21 -10.02 -16.61 3.00
N PRO A 22 -9.46 -17.61 3.72
CA PRO A 22 -10.26 -18.65 4.35
C PRO A 22 -11.09 -18.16 5.54
N ASP A 23 -10.84 -16.98 6.07
CA ASP A 23 -11.55 -16.42 7.22
C ASP A 23 -12.61 -15.38 6.82
N MET A 24 -12.70 -15.02 5.54
CA MET A 24 -13.66 -14.01 5.06
C MET A 24 -15.10 -14.49 5.15
N PRO A 25 -16.06 -13.63 5.60
CA PRO A 25 -17.47 -13.99 5.69
C PRO A 25 -18.07 -14.32 4.32
N THR A 26 -17.68 -13.56 3.30
CA THR A 26 -18.09 -13.76 1.90
C THR A 26 -16.85 -14.08 1.06
N PRO A 27 -16.83 -15.22 0.34
CA PRO A 27 -15.75 -15.52 -0.59
C PRO A 27 -15.61 -14.45 -1.68
N LEU A 28 -14.38 -14.21 -2.14
CA LEU A 28 -14.16 -13.27 -3.24
C LEU A 28 -14.80 -13.77 -4.54
N SER A 29 -15.38 -12.84 -5.27
CA SER A 29 -15.76 -13.09 -6.66
C SER A 29 -14.50 -13.30 -7.51
N PRO A 30 -14.44 -14.31 -8.38
CA PRO A 30 -13.25 -14.61 -9.17
C PRO A 30 -12.92 -13.47 -10.14
N PRO A 31 -11.65 -13.21 -10.41
CA PRO A 31 -11.26 -12.34 -11.53
C PRO A 31 -11.76 -12.92 -12.86
N LEU A 32 -12.20 -12.05 -13.78
CA LEU A 32 -12.77 -12.47 -15.07
C LEU A 32 -11.86 -12.10 -16.24
N ASN A 33 -11.79 -12.98 -17.22
CA ASN A 33 -11.17 -12.68 -18.51
C ASN A 33 -11.97 -11.55 -19.21
N PRO A 34 -11.32 -10.47 -19.66
CA PRO A 34 -12.03 -9.34 -20.24
C PRO A 34 -12.78 -9.67 -21.54
N GLY A 35 -12.31 -10.65 -22.31
CA GLY A 35 -12.95 -11.06 -23.58
C GLY A 35 -14.10 -12.02 -23.39
N THR A 36 -13.91 -13.09 -22.60
CA THR A 36 -14.91 -14.16 -22.42
C THR A 36 -15.87 -13.91 -21.26
N LYS A 37 -15.50 -13.07 -20.31
CA LYS A 37 -16.22 -12.84 -19.03
C LYS A 37 -16.28 -14.08 -18.13
N GLU A 38 -15.51 -15.13 -18.45
CA GLU A 38 -15.36 -16.32 -17.62
C GLU A 38 -14.25 -16.12 -16.58
N PRO A 39 -14.26 -16.85 -15.46
CA PRO A 39 -13.15 -16.82 -14.50
C PRO A 39 -11.80 -17.12 -15.16
N ILE A 40 -10.78 -16.34 -14.81
CA ILE A 40 -9.43 -16.57 -15.31
C ILE A 40 -8.82 -17.85 -14.72
N SER A 41 -7.97 -18.49 -15.50
CA SER A 41 -7.16 -19.63 -15.04
C SER A 41 -5.73 -19.20 -14.67
N PRO A 42 -5.00 -20.01 -13.89
CA PRO A 42 -3.58 -19.76 -13.63
C PRO A 42 -2.73 -19.57 -14.90
N LYS A 43 -3.10 -20.28 -15.98
CA LYS A 43 -2.41 -20.19 -17.27
C LYS A 43 -2.54 -18.81 -17.92
N ASP A 44 -3.65 -18.11 -17.69
CA ASP A 44 -3.89 -16.77 -18.26
C ASP A 44 -2.96 -15.71 -17.63
N LEU A 45 -2.44 -15.98 -16.43
CA LEU A 45 -1.56 -15.08 -15.68
C LEU A 45 -0.07 -15.48 -15.80
N SER A 46 0.25 -16.71 -16.20
CA SER A 46 1.62 -17.25 -16.18
C SER A 46 2.58 -16.57 -17.15
N SER A 47 2.09 -15.77 -18.09
CA SER A 47 2.92 -14.97 -19.00
C SER A 47 3.46 -13.67 -18.36
N ILE A 48 2.93 -13.26 -17.19
CA ILE A 48 3.30 -12.00 -16.52
C ILE A 48 3.60 -12.17 -15.04
N PHE A 49 3.27 -13.31 -14.43
CA PHE A 49 3.55 -13.60 -13.03
C PHE A 49 4.16 -14.98 -12.84
N PRO A 50 5.08 -15.16 -11.88
CA PRO A 50 5.60 -16.48 -11.53
C PRO A 50 4.51 -17.35 -10.91
N MET A 51 4.57 -18.65 -11.17
CA MET A 51 3.56 -19.62 -10.73
C MET A 51 3.34 -19.62 -9.22
N GLU A 52 4.40 -19.35 -8.43
CA GLU A 52 4.26 -19.32 -6.98
C GLU A 52 3.41 -18.13 -6.51
N LEU A 53 3.54 -16.95 -7.12
CA LEU A 53 2.67 -15.81 -6.81
C LEU A 53 1.22 -16.07 -7.25
N ILE A 54 1.02 -16.74 -8.39
CA ILE A 54 -0.32 -17.15 -8.85
C ILE A 54 -0.97 -18.12 -7.85
N LYS A 55 -0.21 -19.09 -7.32
CA LYS A 55 -0.69 -19.99 -6.26
C LYS A 55 -1.08 -19.22 -5.00
N GLN A 56 -0.25 -18.27 -4.57
CA GLN A 56 -0.54 -17.43 -3.42
C GLN A 56 -1.78 -16.54 -3.63
N GLU A 57 -1.97 -16.02 -4.84
CA GLU A 57 -3.14 -15.21 -5.21
C GLU A 57 -4.46 -15.96 -5.00
N MET A 58 -4.45 -17.29 -5.23
CA MET A 58 -5.64 -18.16 -5.21
C MET A 58 -5.70 -19.06 -3.97
N SER A 59 -4.70 -19.01 -3.09
CA SER A 59 -4.55 -19.95 -1.97
C SER A 59 -5.66 -19.81 -0.94
N GLN A 60 -6.12 -20.98 -0.45
CA GLN A 60 -7.01 -21.08 0.72
C GLN A 60 -6.26 -21.56 1.99
N GLU A 61 -4.93 -21.64 1.92
CA GLU A 61 -4.12 -21.92 3.10
C GLU A 61 -4.04 -20.67 3.99
N ARG A 62 -4.44 -20.80 5.27
CA ARG A 62 -4.45 -19.69 6.23
C ARG A 62 -3.06 -19.11 6.53
N PHE A 63 -2.03 -19.94 6.49
CA PHE A 63 -0.65 -19.52 6.74
C PHE A 63 0.29 -20.07 5.68
N ILE A 64 0.94 -19.18 4.94
CA ILE A 64 1.88 -19.50 3.87
C ILE A 64 3.30 -19.21 4.33
N SER A 65 4.21 -20.17 4.19
CA SER A 65 5.59 -20.04 4.66
C SER A 65 6.36 -18.95 3.92
N ILE A 66 7.12 -18.15 4.67
CA ILE A 66 8.05 -17.16 4.12
C ILE A 66 9.38 -17.87 3.84
N PRO A 67 9.92 -17.82 2.60
CA PRO A 67 11.23 -18.37 2.30
C PRO A 67 12.32 -17.78 3.19
N GLU A 68 13.32 -18.60 3.54
CA GLU A 68 14.40 -18.15 4.41
C GLU A 68 15.20 -17.00 3.79
N GLU A 69 15.48 -17.08 2.49
CA GLU A 69 16.19 -16.01 1.77
C GLU A 69 15.43 -14.67 1.78
N VAL A 70 14.11 -14.71 1.79
CA VAL A 70 13.26 -13.51 1.97
C VAL A 70 13.37 -12.98 3.39
N ARG A 71 13.35 -13.87 4.40
CA ARG A 71 13.48 -13.50 5.81
C ARG A 71 14.86 -12.92 6.15
N GLU A 72 15.91 -13.47 5.55
CA GLU A 72 17.27 -12.93 5.68
C GLU A 72 17.35 -11.46 5.22
N ILE A 73 16.73 -11.13 4.09
CA ILE A 73 16.67 -9.74 3.62
C ILE A 73 15.79 -8.87 4.54
N TYR A 74 14.69 -9.43 5.06
CA TYR A 74 13.83 -8.71 6.00
C TYR A 74 14.59 -8.24 7.26
N THR A 75 15.60 -8.94 7.72
CA THR A 75 16.40 -8.55 8.90
C THR A 75 17.03 -7.15 8.78
N LEU A 76 17.17 -6.61 7.57
CA LEU A 76 17.71 -5.28 7.33
C LEU A 76 16.84 -4.15 7.92
N TRP A 77 15.52 -4.38 8.12
CA TRP A 77 14.61 -3.37 8.69
C TRP A 77 13.50 -3.95 9.57
N ARG A 78 13.36 -5.27 9.63
CA ARG A 78 12.34 -5.93 10.44
C ARG A 78 12.99 -6.64 11.64
N PRO A 79 12.25 -6.77 12.75
CA PRO A 79 10.93 -6.22 13.02
C PRO A 79 10.93 -4.68 13.04
N SER A 80 9.93 -4.05 12.42
CA SER A 80 9.81 -2.59 12.46
C SER A 80 9.31 -2.13 13.84
N PRO A 81 9.68 -0.91 14.29
CA PRO A 81 9.31 -0.46 15.63
C PRO A 81 7.82 -0.10 15.75
N LEU A 82 7.24 -0.38 16.90
CA LEU A 82 5.97 0.18 17.35
C LEU A 82 6.27 1.28 18.37
N TYR A 83 5.64 2.44 18.21
CA TYR A 83 5.79 3.57 19.12
C TYR A 83 4.45 3.92 19.76
N ARG A 84 4.50 4.43 21.01
CA ARG A 84 3.39 5.14 21.62
C ARG A 84 3.60 6.65 21.46
N ALA A 85 2.60 7.35 20.95
CA ALA A 85 2.65 8.78 20.63
C ALA A 85 2.35 9.64 21.87
N HIS A 86 3.17 9.54 22.94
CA HIS A 86 2.95 10.26 24.20
C HIS A 86 2.85 11.77 24.05
N HIS A 87 3.66 12.38 23.16
CA HIS A 87 3.64 13.82 22.96
C HIS A 87 2.39 14.27 22.21
N LEU A 88 1.91 13.46 21.25
CA LEU A 88 0.66 13.72 20.56
C LEU A 88 -0.53 13.57 21.51
N GLU A 89 -0.58 12.51 22.33
CA GLU A 89 -1.60 12.32 23.37
C GLU A 89 -1.70 13.54 24.31
N ALA A 90 -0.55 14.02 24.78
CA ALA A 90 -0.45 15.19 25.65
C ALA A 90 -0.91 16.47 24.95
N ALA A 91 -0.49 16.69 23.69
CA ALA A 91 -0.89 17.85 22.90
C ALA A 91 -2.40 17.89 22.61
N LEU A 92 -3.03 16.73 22.42
CA LEU A 92 -4.48 16.60 22.22
C LEU A 92 -5.25 16.67 23.53
N LYS A 93 -4.59 16.45 24.67
CA LYS A 93 -5.22 16.31 26.00
C LYS A 93 -6.31 15.23 25.99
N THR A 94 -6.00 14.08 25.40
CA THR A 94 -6.90 12.94 25.27
C THR A 94 -6.61 11.87 26.33
N PRO A 95 -7.62 11.13 26.81
CA PRO A 95 -7.40 9.92 27.60
C PRO A 95 -7.03 8.68 26.78
N ALA A 96 -7.13 8.76 25.44
CA ALA A 96 -6.80 7.66 24.54
C ALA A 96 -5.30 7.39 24.51
N LYS A 97 -4.93 6.13 24.32
CA LYS A 97 -3.55 5.70 24.01
C LYS A 97 -3.40 5.60 22.49
N ILE A 98 -2.36 6.23 21.93
CA ILE A 98 -2.13 6.26 20.48
C ILE A 98 -0.83 5.52 20.17
N TYR A 99 -0.91 4.46 19.36
CA TYR A 99 0.23 3.70 18.89
C TYR A 99 0.37 3.82 17.37
N TYR A 100 1.61 3.83 16.90
CA TYR A 100 1.89 3.77 15.46
C TYR A 100 3.01 2.80 15.13
N LYS A 101 2.75 1.95 14.11
CA LYS A 101 3.73 1.03 13.55
C LYS A 101 4.50 1.76 12.45
N TYR A 102 5.81 1.93 12.63
CA TYR A 102 6.61 2.75 11.74
C TYR A 102 7.32 1.92 10.68
N GLU A 103 6.75 1.88 9.48
CA GLU A 103 7.29 1.19 8.31
C GLU A 103 8.28 2.04 7.50
N GLY A 104 8.44 3.32 7.83
CA GLY A 104 9.40 4.23 7.19
C GLY A 104 10.87 3.93 7.51
N VAL A 105 11.15 2.97 8.39
CA VAL A 105 12.51 2.50 8.73
C VAL A 105 13.13 1.62 7.65
N SER A 106 12.35 1.14 6.68
CA SER A 106 12.90 0.33 5.59
C SER A 106 13.88 1.13 4.73
N PRO A 107 14.80 0.49 4.00
CA PRO A 107 15.76 1.19 3.13
C PRO A 107 15.11 2.13 2.10
N THR A 108 13.86 1.87 1.72
CA THR A 108 13.11 2.70 0.75
C THR A 108 12.16 3.70 1.41
N GLY A 109 12.10 3.67 2.74
CA GLY A 109 11.29 4.59 3.53
C GLY A 109 9.79 4.30 3.56
N SER A 110 9.36 3.06 3.28
CA SER A 110 7.95 2.66 3.31
C SER A 110 7.77 1.15 3.53
N HIS A 111 6.51 0.69 3.72
CA HIS A 111 6.13 -0.72 3.85
C HIS A 111 6.35 -1.57 2.59
N LYS A 112 6.59 -0.96 1.43
CA LYS A 112 6.53 -1.66 0.13
C LYS A 112 7.59 -2.74 -0.08
N PRO A 113 8.81 -2.69 0.50
CA PRO A 113 9.77 -3.79 0.40
C PRO A 113 9.25 -5.12 0.93
N ASN A 114 8.28 -5.13 1.84
CA ASN A 114 7.70 -6.37 2.38
C ASN A 114 7.08 -7.26 1.29
N THR A 115 6.61 -6.69 0.18
CA THR A 115 6.12 -7.45 -0.97
C THR A 115 7.08 -7.44 -2.16
N ALA A 116 7.89 -6.39 -2.31
CA ALA A 116 8.85 -6.31 -3.41
C ALA A 116 9.90 -7.43 -3.34
N ILE A 117 10.41 -7.72 -2.14
CA ILE A 117 11.41 -8.77 -1.93
C ILE A 117 10.87 -10.15 -2.34
N PRO A 118 9.73 -10.65 -1.83
CA PRO A 118 9.22 -11.95 -2.26
C PRO A 118 8.83 -11.99 -3.74
N GLN A 119 8.30 -10.90 -4.31
CA GLN A 119 8.00 -10.85 -5.74
C GLN A 119 9.28 -11.02 -6.59
N ALA A 120 10.34 -10.29 -6.28
CA ALA A 120 11.62 -10.43 -6.97
C ALA A 120 12.23 -11.83 -6.76
N TYR A 121 12.17 -12.36 -5.53
CA TYR A 121 12.65 -13.72 -5.21
C TYR A 121 11.98 -14.79 -6.07
N TYR A 122 10.66 -14.82 -6.14
CA TYR A 122 9.95 -15.85 -6.91
C TYR A 122 10.17 -15.71 -8.41
N ASN A 123 10.32 -14.50 -8.94
CA ASN A 123 10.67 -14.28 -10.34
C ASN A 123 12.09 -14.80 -10.65
N MET A 124 13.07 -14.49 -9.81
CA MET A 124 14.41 -15.00 -9.94
C MET A 124 14.45 -16.54 -9.89
N LYS A 125 13.67 -17.17 -9.00
CA LYS A 125 13.57 -18.65 -8.92
C LYS A 125 12.99 -19.30 -10.19
N GLU A 126 12.16 -18.60 -10.95
CA GLU A 126 11.63 -19.08 -12.24
C GLU A 126 12.53 -18.70 -13.43
N GLY A 127 13.69 -18.08 -13.20
CA GLY A 127 14.64 -17.73 -14.24
C GLY A 127 14.28 -16.49 -15.06
N ILE A 128 13.40 -15.65 -14.54
CA ILE A 128 13.09 -14.34 -15.13
C ILE A 128 14.30 -13.41 -14.96
N GLU A 129 14.62 -12.62 -15.96
CA GLU A 129 15.79 -11.73 -15.97
C GLU A 129 15.43 -10.28 -15.68
N ARG A 130 14.16 -9.88 -15.90
CA ARG A 130 13.73 -8.49 -15.77
C ARG A 130 12.33 -8.37 -15.16
N LEU A 131 12.14 -7.34 -14.34
CA LEU A 131 10.82 -6.93 -13.86
C LEU A 131 10.41 -5.59 -14.47
N ALA A 132 9.18 -5.51 -14.97
CA ALA A 132 8.53 -4.28 -15.38
C ALA A 132 7.46 -3.90 -14.36
N THR A 133 7.33 -2.61 -14.04
CA THR A 133 6.34 -2.15 -13.09
C THR A 133 5.93 -0.70 -13.34
N GLU A 134 4.80 -0.32 -12.77
CA GLU A 134 4.39 1.07 -12.62
C GLU A 134 4.82 1.65 -11.28
N THR A 135 4.77 2.98 -11.15
CA THR A 135 4.79 3.66 -9.85
C THR A 135 4.09 5.02 -9.90
N GLY A 136 3.25 5.30 -8.91
CA GLY A 136 2.60 6.59 -8.74
C GLY A 136 3.58 7.66 -8.23
N ALA A 137 3.79 7.70 -6.91
CA ALA A 137 4.67 8.66 -6.24
C ALA A 137 6.14 8.23 -6.16
N GLY A 138 6.49 7.02 -6.63
CA GLY A 138 7.85 6.49 -6.64
C GLY A 138 8.19 5.54 -5.50
N GLN A 139 7.33 5.37 -4.48
CA GLN A 139 7.62 4.47 -3.36
C GLN A 139 7.69 3.00 -3.81
N TRP A 140 6.75 2.57 -4.66
CA TRP A 140 6.75 1.20 -5.17
C TRP A 140 7.93 0.95 -6.10
N GLY A 141 8.17 1.83 -7.07
CA GLY A 141 9.32 1.71 -7.97
C GLY A 141 10.65 1.64 -7.21
N SER A 142 10.81 2.44 -6.15
CA SER A 142 12.00 2.38 -5.28
C SER A 142 12.13 1.02 -4.57
N ALA A 143 11.02 0.47 -4.08
CA ALA A 143 11.02 -0.83 -3.39
C ALA A 143 11.37 -1.97 -4.35
N LEU A 144 10.81 -1.96 -5.56
CA LEU A 144 11.11 -2.99 -6.56
C LEU A 144 12.53 -2.86 -7.11
N ALA A 145 13.03 -1.63 -7.34
CA ALA A 145 14.41 -1.40 -7.75
C ALA A 145 15.40 -2.00 -6.73
N LEU A 146 15.17 -1.77 -5.42
CA LEU A 146 15.96 -2.38 -4.36
C LEU A 146 15.87 -3.91 -4.39
N ALA A 147 14.67 -4.46 -4.48
CA ALA A 147 14.45 -5.91 -4.50
C ALA A 147 15.11 -6.57 -5.71
N SER A 148 14.97 -5.97 -6.88
CA SER A 148 15.62 -6.45 -8.12
C SER A 148 17.13 -6.47 -8.00
N ASN A 149 17.73 -5.43 -7.38
CA ASN A 149 19.17 -5.39 -7.14
C ASN A 149 19.68 -6.52 -6.22
N TYR A 150 18.88 -6.93 -5.20
CA TYR A 150 19.27 -8.07 -4.33
C TYR A 150 19.29 -9.42 -5.06
N PHE A 151 18.51 -9.58 -6.12
CA PHE A 151 18.36 -10.83 -6.87
C PHE A 151 18.92 -10.76 -8.29
N ASP A 152 19.78 -9.78 -8.58
CA ASP A 152 20.43 -9.57 -9.89
C ASP A 152 19.45 -9.49 -11.08
N LEU A 153 18.24 -8.97 -10.82
CA LEU A 153 17.22 -8.73 -11.83
C LEU A 153 17.34 -7.32 -12.40
N LYS A 154 17.15 -7.16 -13.70
CA LYS A 154 16.90 -5.84 -14.29
C LYS A 154 15.54 -5.32 -13.86
N CYS A 155 15.37 -4.00 -13.77
CA CYS A 155 14.10 -3.37 -13.37
C CYS A 155 13.77 -2.18 -14.26
N THR A 156 12.59 -2.19 -14.87
CA THR A 156 12.03 -1.06 -15.63
C THR A 156 10.80 -0.50 -14.90
N VAL A 157 10.81 0.79 -14.61
CA VAL A 157 9.77 1.47 -13.83
C VAL A 157 9.09 2.54 -14.66
N TYR A 158 7.80 2.36 -14.96
CA TYR A 158 6.94 3.37 -15.58
C TYR A 158 6.38 4.29 -14.49
N MET A 159 6.94 5.49 -14.36
CA MET A 159 6.56 6.44 -13.32
C MET A 159 5.60 7.48 -13.84
N VAL A 160 4.48 7.69 -13.15
CA VAL A 160 3.49 8.73 -13.50
C VAL A 160 4.19 10.07 -13.73
N LYS A 161 4.02 10.66 -14.92
CA LYS A 161 4.80 11.81 -15.44
C LYS A 161 4.83 13.01 -14.50
N ILE A 162 3.70 13.37 -13.89
CA ILE A 162 3.68 14.48 -12.94
C ILE A 162 4.53 14.19 -11.70
N SER A 163 4.51 12.97 -11.17
CA SER A 163 5.34 12.57 -10.04
C SER A 163 6.82 12.46 -10.41
N TYR A 164 7.13 12.01 -11.63
CA TYR A 164 8.50 12.00 -12.16
C TYR A 164 9.14 13.39 -12.15
N GLN A 165 8.33 14.42 -12.43
CA GLN A 165 8.77 15.82 -12.39
C GLN A 165 8.86 16.39 -10.97
N GLN A 166 7.86 16.09 -10.12
CA GLN A 166 7.74 16.66 -8.77
C GLN A 166 8.63 15.99 -7.73
N LYS A 167 9.03 14.72 -7.95
CA LYS A 167 9.77 13.92 -6.95
C LYS A 167 11.10 13.39 -7.52
N PRO A 168 12.07 14.29 -7.87
CA PRO A 168 13.31 13.90 -8.54
C PRO A 168 14.17 12.94 -7.73
N TYR A 169 14.17 13.05 -6.40
CA TYR A 169 14.96 12.17 -5.53
C TYR A 169 14.46 10.72 -5.51
N ARG A 170 13.16 10.47 -5.77
CA ARG A 170 12.66 9.12 -5.96
C ARG A 170 13.26 8.46 -7.20
N LYS A 171 13.36 9.21 -8.30
CA LYS A 171 14.03 8.76 -9.52
C LYS A 171 15.52 8.48 -9.26
N SER A 172 16.21 9.39 -8.58
CA SER A 172 17.63 9.20 -8.24
C SER A 172 17.85 7.94 -7.39
N LEU A 173 16.94 7.66 -6.45
CA LEU A 173 17.00 6.46 -5.61
C LEU A 173 16.82 5.17 -6.44
N MET A 174 15.89 5.15 -7.38
CA MET A 174 15.67 4.02 -8.29
C MET A 174 16.89 3.78 -9.19
N HIS A 175 17.49 4.85 -9.75
CA HIS A 175 18.72 4.73 -10.53
C HIS A 175 19.92 4.25 -9.70
N LEU A 176 20.00 4.64 -8.41
CA LEU A 176 21.06 4.16 -7.50
C LEU A 176 21.03 2.63 -7.37
N TRP A 177 19.85 2.02 -7.41
CA TRP A 177 19.65 0.55 -7.41
C TRP A 177 19.52 -0.04 -8.80
N GLY A 178 19.98 0.65 -9.84
CA GLY A 178 20.10 0.12 -11.20
C GLY A 178 18.82 0.04 -12.02
N ALA A 179 17.71 0.59 -11.54
CA ALA A 179 16.47 0.58 -12.31
C ALA A 179 16.45 1.63 -13.42
N ASP A 180 15.82 1.27 -14.54
CA ASP A 180 15.48 2.19 -15.63
C ASP A 180 14.13 2.85 -15.36
N VAL A 181 14.07 4.19 -15.34
CA VAL A 181 12.86 4.93 -14.95
C VAL A 181 12.32 5.74 -16.13
N ILE A 182 11.13 5.39 -16.57
CA ILE A 182 10.46 5.96 -17.76
C ILE A 182 9.25 6.80 -17.31
N PRO A 183 9.14 8.09 -17.71
CA PRO A 183 7.93 8.86 -17.44
C PRO A 183 6.75 8.32 -18.26
N SER A 184 5.62 8.03 -17.60
CA SER A 184 4.39 7.50 -18.19
C SER A 184 3.31 8.60 -18.27
N PRO A 185 2.65 8.79 -19.44
CA PRO A 185 2.75 8.02 -20.68
C PRO A 185 4.05 8.26 -21.46
N SER A 186 4.52 7.22 -22.15
CA SER A 186 5.77 7.21 -22.91
C SER A 186 5.57 6.80 -24.39
N ASN A 187 6.59 7.02 -25.21
CA ASN A 187 6.63 6.52 -26.60
C ASN A 187 7.16 5.07 -26.68
N LYS A 188 7.44 4.40 -25.57
CA LYS A 188 8.02 3.04 -25.54
C LYS A 188 6.99 1.97 -25.85
N THR A 189 5.76 2.17 -25.41
CA THR A 189 4.65 1.21 -25.53
C THR A 189 3.56 1.73 -26.48
N ASN A 190 2.70 0.82 -26.97
CA ASN A 190 1.52 1.23 -27.77
C ASN A 190 0.51 1.95 -26.88
N SER A 191 0.33 1.48 -25.65
CA SER A 191 -0.56 2.10 -24.67
C SER A 191 -0.17 3.54 -24.39
N GLY A 192 1.11 3.82 -24.14
CA GLY A 192 1.62 5.17 -23.94
C GLY A 192 1.47 6.07 -25.17
N ARG A 193 1.81 5.57 -26.38
CA ARG A 193 1.63 6.32 -27.64
C ARG A 193 0.20 6.75 -27.89
N LYS A 194 -0.78 5.85 -27.69
CA LYS A 194 -2.21 6.16 -27.85
C LYS A 194 -2.69 7.28 -26.93
N ILE A 195 -2.16 7.34 -25.69
CA ILE A 195 -2.49 8.43 -24.77
C ILE A 195 -1.86 9.75 -25.24
N LEU A 196 -0.58 9.73 -25.66
CA LEU A 196 0.12 10.92 -26.14
C LEU A 196 -0.44 11.46 -27.46
N GLU A 197 -1.00 10.61 -28.32
CA GLU A 197 -1.72 11.02 -29.52
C GLU A 197 -3.00 11.80 -29.20
N LYS A 198 -3.72 11.40 -28.13
CA LYS A 198 -4.94 12.10 -27.67
C LYS A 198 -4.62 13.37 -26.88
N ASP A 199 -3.63 13.30 -25.99
CA ASP A 199 -3.16 14.42 -25.16
C ASP A 199 -1.65 14.37 -24.98
N PRO A 200 -0.88 15.13 -25.81
CA PRO A 200 0.58 15.22 -25.71
C PRO A 200 1.08 15.74 -24.35
N ASN A 201 0.24 16.46 -23.62
CA ASN A 201 0.55 17.04 -22.31
C ASN A 201 0.02 16.24 -21.14
N SER A 202 -0.53 15.06 -21.37
CA SER A 202 -1.08 14.20 -20.32
C SER A 202 -0.17 14.14 -19.10
N PRO A 203 -0.68 14.40 -17.88
CA PRO A 203 0.09 14.28 -16.63
C PRO A 203 0.36 12.82 -16.26
N GLY A 204 -0.30 11.89 -16.94
CA GLY A 204 -0.31 10.48 -16.62
C GLY A 204 -1.22 10.13 -15.44
N SER A 205 -1.51 8.84 -15.32
CA SER A 205 -2.20 8.24 -14.18
C SER A 205 -1.57 6.89 -13.84
N LEU A 206 -1.91 6.35 -12.68
CA LEU A 206 -1.43 5.02 -12.31
C LEU A 206 -1.96 3.94 -13.25
N GLY A 207 -3.23 4.03 -13.66
CA GLY A 207 -3.83 3.11 -14.63
C GLY A 207 -3.13 3.11 -16.00
N ILE A 208 -2.67 4.29 -16.49
CA ILE A 208 -1.87 4.40 -17.70
C ILE A 208 -0.50 3.72 -17.53
N ALA A 209 0.18 3.97 -16.41
CA ALA A 209 1.49 3.39 -16.12
C ALA A 209 1.40 1.86 -15.95
N ILE A 210 0.31 1.33 -15.39
CA ILE A 210 0.02 -0.11 -15.31
C ILE A 210 -0.10 -0.69 -16.73
N SER A 211 -0.88 -0.04 -17.62
CA SER A 211 -1.03 -0.50 -19.01
C SER A 211 0.33 -0.59 -19.73
N GLU A 212 1.21 0.40 -19.55
CA GLU A 212 2.54 0.37 -20.16
C GLU A 212 3.43 -0.74 -19.60
N ALA A 213 3.42 -0.93 -18.27
CA ALA A 213 4.23 -1.96 -17.61
C ALA A 213 3.77 -3.38 -17.98
N ILE A 214 2.45 -3.61 -18.07
CA ILE A 214 1.89 -4.92 -18.49
C ILE A 214 2.19 -5.19 -19.97
N GLU A 215 2.05 -4.18 -20.84
CA GLU A 215 2.39 -4.34 -22.27
C GLU A 215 3.88 -4.68 -22.43
N ASP A 216 4.77 -4.02 -21.68
CA ASP A 216 6.20 -4.30 -21.69
C ASP A 216 6.47 -5.75 -21.25
N ALA A 217 5.90 -6.20 -20.13
CA ALA A 217 6.05 -7.56 -19.65
C ALA A 217 5.51 -8.60 -20.64
N ALA A 218 4.30 -8.38 -21.17
CA ALA A 218 3.65 -9.34 -22.07
C ALA A 218 4.31 -9.46 -23.45
N THR A 219 5.18 -8.53 -23.84
CA THR A 219 5.88 -8.52 -25.14
C THR A 219 7.33 -8.98 -25.07
N HIS A 220 7.82 -9.39 -23.87
CA HIS A 220 9.19 -9.88 -23.68
C HIS A 220 9.19 -11.15 -22.83
N ASP A 221 9.69 -12.24 -23.38
CA ASP A 221 9.68 -13.58 -22.74
C ASP A 221 10.56 -13.67 -21.47
N ASP A 222 11.51 -12.75 -21.29
CA ASP A 222 12.42 -12.66 -20.14
C ASP A 222 11.89 -11.77 -19.01
N THR A 223 10.69 -11.20 -19.17
CA THR A 223 10.19 -10.12 -18.33
C THR A 223 8.83 -10.46 -17.72
N HIS A 224 8.71 -10.28 -16.39
CA HIS A 224 7.43 -10.34 -15.71
C HIS A 224 7.03 -8.98 -15.15
N TYR A 225 5.73 -8.85 -14.87
CA TYR A 225 5.14 -7.70 -14.22
C TYR A 225 5.13 -7.88 -12.70
N ALA A 226 5.42 -6.82 -11.97
CA ALA A 226 5.29 -6.79 -10.51
C ALA A 226 4.48 -5.56 -10.09
N LEU A 227 3.66 -5.69 -9.04
CA LEU A 227 2.89 -4.56 -8.55
C LEU A 227 2.83 -4.47 -7.03
N GLY A 228 2.70 -3.25 -6.51
CA GLY A 228 2.85 -2.94 -5.08
C GLY A 228 1.56 -2.82 -4.29
N SER A 229 0.40 -3.22 -4.86
CA SER A 229 -0.90 -3.10 -4.22
C SER A 229 -1.95 -3.97 -4.92
N VAL A 230 -3.19 -3.95 -4.45
CA VAL A 230 -4.41 -4.52 -5.06
C VAL A 230 -4.51 -6.05 -4.99
N LEU A 231 -3.54 -6.81 -5.50
CA LEU A 231 -3.61 -8.26 -5.59
C LEU A 231 -3.46 -8.96 -4.23
N ASN A 232 -4.06 -10.16 -4.12
CA ASN A 232 -4.14 -10.90 -2.87
C ASN A 232 -2.75 -11.28 -2.32
N HIS A 233 -1.80 -11.70 -3.18
CA HIS A 233 -0.44 -12.02 -2.75
C HIS A 233 0.29 -10.78 -2.19
N VAL A 234 -0.01 -9.59 -2.71
CA VAL A 234 0.55 -8.33 -2.15
C VAL A 234 0.00 -8.09 -0.75
N MET A 235 -1.33 -8.21 -0.55
CA MET A 235 -1.96 -8.07 0.77
C MET A 235 -1.40 -9.10 1.76
N LEU A 236 -1.24 -10.35 1.31
CA LEU A 236 -0.66 -11.46 2.07
C LEU A 236 0.74 -11.12 2.60
N HIS A 237 1.66 -10.68 1.72
CA HIS A 237 3.05 -10.38 2.09
C HIS A 237 3.14 -9.25 3.12
N GLN A 238 2.21 -8.29 3.11
CA GLN A 238 2.21 -7.19 4.06
C GLN A 238 1.80 -7.60 5.48
N THR A 239 1.19 -8.78 5.68
CA THR A 239 0.67 -9.19 6.99
C THR A 239 1.74 -9.36 8.07
N VAL A 240 3.01 -9.39 7.72
CA VAL A 240 4.13 -9.30 8.67
C VAL A 240 4.03 -8.05 9.57
N ILE A 241 3.46 -6.95 9.06
CA ILE A 241 3.26 -5.69 9.81
C ILE A 241 2.37 -5.93 11.04
N GLY A 242 1.17 -6.47 10.81
CA GLY A 242 0.18 -6.70 11.87
C GLY A 242 0.56 -7.85 12.79
N GLN A 243 1.24 -8.90 12.27
CA GLN A 243 1.73 -9.99 13.09
C GLN A 243 2.74 -9.50 14.14
N GLU A 244 3.77 -8.76 13.72
CA GLU A 244 4.72 -8.13 14.64
C GLU A 244 4.03 -7.16 15.62
N THR A 245 3.06 -6.38 15.12
CA THR A 245 2.36 -5.40 15.95
C THR A 245 1.54 -6.07 17.05
N LYS A 246 0.94 -7.23 16.81
CA LYS A 246 0.22 -8.01 17.85
C LYS A 246 1.18 -8.43 18.97
N GLU A 247 2.35 -8.96 18.62
CA GLU A 247 3.36 -9.34 19.61
C GLU A 247 3.88 -8.12 20.39
N GLN A 248 4.14 -7.00 19.71
CA GLN A 248 4.59 -5.76 20.34
C GLN A 248 3.55 -5.20 21.31
N LEU A 249 2.26 -5.19 20.95
CA LEU A 249 1.19 -4.75 21.84
C LEU A 249 1.01 -5.68 23.04
N ALA A 250 1.16 -6.98 22.84
CA ALA A 250 1.13 -7.96 23.93
C ALA A 250 2.24 -7.72 24.97
N MET A 251 3.44 -7.23 24.55
CA MET A 251 4.53 -6.88 25.48
C MET A 251 4.19 -5.73 26.44
N VAL A 252 3.16 -4.96 26.16
CA VAL A 252 2.69 -3.82 26.95
C VAL A 252 1.25 -3.98 27.44
N ASP A 253 0.72 -5.19 27.32
CA ASP A 253 -0.62 -5.59 27.76
C ASP A 253 -1.74 -4.72 27.14
N GLU A 254 -1.62 -4.45 25.81
CA GLU A 254 -2.56 -3.62 25.06
C GLU A 254 -3.18 -4.41 23.90
N TYR A 255 -4.40 -4.00 23.53
CA TYR A 255 -5.08 -4.44 22.33
C TYR A 255 -5.87 -3.26 21.71
N PRO A 256 -5.85 -3.04 20.38
CA PRO A 256 -6.44 -1.84 19.81
C PRO A 256 -7.97 -1.91 19.72
N ASP A 257 -8.63 -0.84 20.17
CA ASP A 257 -10.05 -0.59 19.90
C ASP A 257 -10.26 -0.08 18.48
N HIS A 258 -9.29 0.70 17.95
CA HIS A 258 -9.31 1.22 16.60
C HIS A 258 -8.01 0.88 15.87
N ILE A 259 -8.12 0.36 14.64
CA ILE A 259 -7.00 0.15 13.72
C ILE A 259 -7.24 1.00 12.48
N ILE A 260 -6.26 1.82 12.12
CA ILE A 260 -6.40 2.84 11.08
C ILE A 260 -5.26 2.70 10.08
N GLY A 261 -5.59 2.68 8.79
CA GLY A 261 -4.59 2.70 7.71
C GLY A 261 -5.09 3.50 6.51
N CYS A 262 -4.17 4.19 5.82
CA CYS A 262 -4.51 4.86 4.57
C CYS A 262 -4.68 3.83 3.44
N VAL A 263 -5.56 4.12 2.50
CA VAL A 263 -5.92 3.22 1.39
C VAL A 263 -5.79 3.95 0.05
N GLY A 264 -4.97 3.36 -0.84
CA GLY A 264 -5.02 3.56 -2.28
C GLY A 264 -5.49 2.26 -2.89
N GLY A 265 -4.57 1.28 -3.10
CA GLY A 265 -4.95 -0.11 -3.42
C GLY A 265 -5.00 -1.04 -2.21
N GLY A 266 -4.82 -0.55 -0.98
CA GLY A 266 -5.08 -1.27 0.27
C GLY A 266 -3.89 -1.99 0.94
N SER A 267 -2.68 -2.00 0.38
CA SER A 267 -1.59 -2.90 0.84
C SER A 267 -1.13 -2.67 2.29
N ASN A 268 -0.85 -1.42 2.72
CA ASN A 268 -0.46 -1.16 4.10
C ASN A 268 -1.60 -1.38 5.09
N PHE A 269 -2.82 -1.02 4.68
CA PHE A 269 -4.03 -1.25 5.48
C PHE A 269 -4.25 -2.73 5.74
N ALA A 270 -4.20 -3.56 4.70
CA ALA A 270 -4.29 -5.02 4.79
C ALA A 270 -3.19 -5.60 5.68
N GLY A 271 -1.96 -5.16 5.47
CA GLY A 271 -0.80 -5.63 6.24
C GLY A 271 -0.96 -5.46 7.73
N MET A 272 -1.48 -4.31 8.17
CA MET A 272 -1.76 -4.04 9.57
C MET A 272 -3.00 -4.76 10.06
N SER A 273 -4.12 -4.64 9.32
CA SER A 273 -5.45 -4.99 9.84
C SER A 273 -5.77 -6.47 9.78
N PHE A 274 -5.33 -7.20 8.74
CA PHE A 274 -5.74 -8.59 8.54
C PHE A 274 -5.40 -9.53 9.71
N PRO A 275 -4.19 -9.49 10.32
CA PRO A 275 -3.90 -10.29 11.51
C PRO A 275 -4.81 -10.00 12.70
N PHE A 276 -5.33 -8.79 12.84
CA PHE A 276 -6.31 -8.43 13.86
C PHE A 276 -7.75 -8.80 13.46
N LEU A 277 -8.07 -8.72 12.16
CA LEU A 277 -9.35 -9.18 11.63
C LEU A 277 -9.55 -10.68 11.85
N MET A 278 -8.49 -11.48 11.91
CA MET A 278 -8.60 -12.89 12.31
C MET A 278 -9.27 -13.04 13.69
N ASP A 279 -8.94 -12.19 14.64
CA ASP A 279 -9.53 -12.22 15.98
C ASP A 279 -10.97 -11.67 15.97
N LYS A 280 -11.23 -10.62 15.18
CA LYS A 280 -12.59 -10.05 15.02
C LYS A 280 -13.53 -11.05 14.35
N LEU A 281 -13.13 -11.63 13.23
CA LEU A 281 -13.95 -12.58 12.47
C LEU A 281 -14.21 -13.89 13.23
N SER A 282 -13.28 -14.28 14.12
CA SER A 282 -13.49 -15.42 15.04
C SER A 282 -14.28 -15.08 16.31
N GLY A 283 -14.72 -13.82 16.48
CA GLY A 283 -15.49 -13.36 17.64
C GLY A 283 -14.70 -13.20 18.93
N LYS A 284 -13.36 -13.24 18.87
CA LYS A 284 -12.50 -13.09 20.07
C LYS A 284 -12.34 -11.64 20.53
N LYS A 285 -12.36 -10.72 19.59
CA LYS A 285 -12.16 -9.27 19.82
C LYS A 285 -13.11 -8.46 18.94
N ASP A 286 -13.54 -7.32 19.46
CA ASP A 286 -14.35 -6.34 18.70
C ASP A 286 -13.50 -5.09 18.49
N THR A 287 -12.79 -5.05 17.36
CA THR A 287 -11.93 -3.94 16.96
C THR A 287 -12.56 -3.21 15.79
N ASN A 288 -12.65 -1.89 15.87
CA ASN A 288 -13.06 -1.08 14.73
C ASN A 288 -11.88 -0.85 13.79
N VAL A 289 -12.01 -1.25 12.52
CA VAL A 289 -10.97 -1.14 11.50
C VAL A 289 -11.40 -0.14 10.44
N ILE A 290 -10.61 0.93 10.26
CA ILE A 290 -10.96 2.10 9.46
C ILE A 290 -9.98 2.31 8.32
N ALA A 291 -10.48 2.21 7.09
CA ALA A 291 -9.77 2.58 5.87
C ALA A 291 -9.87 4.10 5.65
N VAL A 292 -8.76 4.75 5.31
CA VAL A 292 -8.73 6.21 5.17
C VAL A 292 -8.28 6.60 3.77
N GLU A 293 -9.12 7.32 3.05
CA GLU A 293 -8.94 7.74 1.66
C GLU A 293 -8.78 9.26 1.53
N PRO A 294 -8.20 9.77 0.41
CA PRO A 294 -8.33 11.16 0.02
C PRO A 294 -9.70 11.42 -0.64
N THR A 295 -10.31 12.56 -0.35
CA THR A 295 -11.53 13.00 -1.06
C THR A 295 -11.32 13.18 -2.57
N ALA A 296 -10.07 13.31 -3.02
CA ALA A 296 -9.71 13.39 -4.42
C ALA A 296 -9.79 12.04 -5.17
N CYS A 297 -9.81 10.91 -4.46
CA CYS A 297 -9.92 9.56 -5.04
C CYS A 297 -10.59 8.61 -4.04
N PRO A 298 -11.90 8.81 -3.77
CA PRO A 298 -12.61 8.10 -2.70
C PRO A 298 -13.19 6.79 -3.23
N SER A 299 -12.35 5.79 -3.53
CA SER A 299 -12.78 4.53 -4.14
C SER A 299 -13.81 3.77 -3.29
N LEU A 300 -13.59 3.63 -1.98
CA LEU A 300 -14.53 2.96 -1.06
C LEU A 300 -15.75 3.82 -0.76
N THR A 301 -15.56 5.09 -0.39
CA THR A 301 -16.64 5.94 0.11
C THR A 301 -17.47 6.59 -1.00
N GLY A 302 -16.95 6.71 -2.21
CA GLY A 302 -17.61 7.36 -3.35
C GLY A 302 -17.70 6.52 -4.62
N GLY A 303 -17.04 5.37 -4.68
CA GLY A 303 -17.04 4.47 -5.84
C GLY A 303 -18.19 3.46 -5.84
N GLU A 304 -18.24 2.64 -6.89
CA GLU A 304 -19.22 1.58 -7.07
C GLU A 304 -18.57 0.20 -6.88
N PHE A 305 -19.26 -0.73 -6.20
CA PHE A 305 -18.81 -2.13 -6.06
C PHE A 305 -19.21 -2.95 -7.28
N ARG A 306 -18.30 -3.04 -8.25
CA ARG A 306 -18.54 -3.72 -9.54
C ARG A 306 -17.25 -4.32 -10.10
N TYR A 307 -17.38 -5.10 -11.16
CA TYR A 307 -16.23 -5.51 -11.96
C TYR A 307 -15.68 -4.34 -12.75
N ASP A 308 -14.35 -4.13 -12.69
CA ASP A 308 -13.65 -3.12 -13.46
C ASP A 308 -12.22 -3.57 -13.78
N PHE A 309 -11.59 -2.89 -14.73
CA PHE A 309 -10.18 -3.12 -15.06
C PHE A 309 -9.24 -2.50 -14.03
N GLY A 310 -8.12 -3.15 -13.80
CA GLY A 310 -7.04 -2.61 -12.97
C GLY A 310 -6.22 -1.51 -13.68
N ASP A 311 -6.33 -1.42 -15.02
CA ASP A 311 -5.57 -0.51 -15.87
C ASP A 311 -6.46 0.24 -16.87
N THR A 312 -5.95 1.36 -17.42
CA THR A 312 -6.72 2.23 -18.32
C THR A 312 -6.95 1.64 -19.71
N ALA A 313 -6.02 0.80 -20.21
CA ALA A 313 -6.13 0.20 -21.54
C ALA A 313 -6.96 -1.10 -21.58
N GLY A 314 -7.38 -1.61 -20.41
CA GLY A 314 -8.16 -2.84 -20.30
C GLY A 314 -7.37 -4.11 -20.61
N LEU A 315 -6.08 -4.13 -20.25
CA LEU A 315 -5.17 -5.26 -20.43
C LEU A 315 -5.23 -6.25 -19.26
N THR A 316 -5.68 -5.78 -18.07
CA THR A 316 -5.79 -6.61 -16.87
C THR A 316 -7.09 -7.44 -16.88
N PRO A 317 -7.16 -8.52 -16.11
CA PRO A 317 -8.43 -9.12 -15.74
C PRO A 317 -9.39 -8.12 -15.09
N LEU A 318 -10.69 -8.38 -15.22
CA LEU A 318 -11.71 -7.66 -14.47
C LEU A 318 -11.71 -8.14 -13.03
N LEU A 319 -11.58 -7.20 -12.09
CA LEU A 319 -11.63 -7.46 -10.65
C LEU A 319 -12.92 -6.90 -10.06
N LYS A 320 -13.56 -7.66 -9.16
CA LYS A 320 -14.71 -7.18 -8.39
C LYS A 320 -14.19 -6.30 -7.26
N MET A 321 -14.39 -4.99 -7.38
CA MET A 321 -13.84 -4.00 -6.43
C MET A 321 -14.70 -2.75 -6.33
N TYR A 322 -14.52 -1.96 -5.28
CA TYR A 322 -14.98 -0.58 -5.29
C TYR A 322 -14.09 0.24 -6.23
N THR A 323 -14.70 0.99 -7.13
CA THR A 323 -13.98 1.70 -8.20
C THR A 323 -14.66 3.01 -8.59
N MET A 324 -13.84 4.00 -8.94
CA MET A 324 -14.26 5.25 -9.59
C MET A 324 -14.38 5.11 -11.11
N GLY A 325 -13.98 3.93 -11.66
CA GLY A 325 -13.88 3.67 -13.08
C GLY A 325 -12.44 3.70 -13.59
N HIS A 326 -12.04 2.73 -14.42
CA HIS A 326 -10.66 2.58 -14.91
C HIS A 326 -10.16 3.73 -15.80
N GLU A 327 -11.07 4.55 -16.34
CA GLU A 327 -10.73 5.77 -17.08
C GLU A 327 -10.57 7.01 -16.16
N TYR A 328 -10.89 6.89 -14.86
CA TYR A 328 -10.79 8.00 -13.91
C TYR A 328 -9.35 8.44 -13.71
N ILE A 329 -9.10 9.71 -13.92
CA ILE A 329 -7.80 10.34 -13.64
C ILE A 329 -7.94 11.20 -12.37
N PRO A 330 -7.42 10.73 -11.23
CA PRO A 330 -7.51 11.47 -9.98
C PRO A 330 -6.84 12.84 -10.07
N PRO A 331 -7.40 13.89 -9.43
CA PRO A 331 -6.75 15.18 -9.32
C PRO A 331 -5.32 15.08 -8.75
N SER A 332 -4.49 16.07 -9.08
CA SER A 332 -3.11 16.10 -8.59
C SER A 332 -3.09 16.48 -7.12
N ILE A 333 -2.92 15.49 -6.24
CA ILE A 333 -2.67 15.67 -4.81
C ILE A 333 -1.28 15.19 -4.43
N HIS A 334 -0.75 15.64 -3.30
CA HIS A 334 0.58 15.26 -2.83
C HIS A 334 0.70 13.79 -2.41
N ALA A 335 -0.39 13.18 -1.93
CA ALA A 335 -0.47 11.76 -1.61
C ALA A 335 -0.62 10.90 -2.88
N GLY A 336 0.41 10.92 -3.73
CA GLY A 336 0.40 10.24 -5.03
C GLY A 336 0.20 8.74 -4.96
N GLY A 337 0.58 8.10 -3.84
CA GLY A 337 0.38 6.67 -3.59
C GLY A 337 -1.08 6.28 -3.28
N LEU A 338 -1.97 7.26 -3.08
CA LEU A 338 -3.41 7.02 -2.87
C LEU A 338 -4.26 7.39 -4.12
N ARG A 339 -3.62 7.69 -5.25
CA ARG A 339 -4.27 8.08 -6.51
C ARG A 339 -4.51 6.86 -7.42
N TYR A 340 -5.29 5.90 -6.95
CA TYR A 340 -5.68 4.74 -7.73
C TYR A 340 -7.21 4.64 -7.79
N HIS A 341 -7.76 4.38 -8.97
CA HIS A 341 -9.19 4.43 -9.24
C HIS A 341 -10.01 3.31 -8.59
N GLY A 342 -9.35 2.23 -8.15
CA GLY A 342 -9.99 1.07 -7.54
C GLY A 342 -9.32 0.64 -6.25
N ASP A 343 -9.89 -0.35 -5.59
CA ASP A 343 -9.34 -0.92 -4.35
C ASP A 343 -9.12 -2.42 -4.49
N SER A 344 -8.32 -3.00 -3.60
CA SER A 344 -8.15 -4.45 -3.51
C SER A 344 -9.50 -5.17 -3.44
N PRO A 345 -9.70 -6.29 -4.16
CA PRO A 345 -10.91 -7.10 -4.02
C PRO A 345 -11.18 -7.54 -2.58
N ILE A 346 -10.14 -7.88 -1.80
CA ILE A 346 -10.30 -8.25 -0.38
C ILE A 346 -10.81 -7.07 0.44
N VAL A 347 -10.17 -5.90 0.34
CA VAL A 347 -10.56 -4.70 1.09
C VAL A 347 -11.98 -4.26 0.68
N SER A 348 -12.27 -4.29 -0.61
CA SER A 348 -13.61 -4.00 -1.15
C SER A 348 -14.68 -4.92 -0.61
N GLN A 349 -14.42 -6.24 -0.57
CA GLN A 349 -15.38 -7.21 -0.04
C GLN A 349 -15.58 -7.02 1.46
N LEU A 350 -14.53 -6.81 2.24
CA LEU A 350 -14.63 -6.56 3.69
C LEU A 350 -15.42 -5.28 4.00
N TYR A 351 -15.32 -4.26 3.15
CA TYR A 351 -16.13 -3.04 3.27
C TYR A 351 -17.59 -3.29 2.88
N ALA A 352 -17.85 -4.02 1.80
CA ALA A 352 -19.20 -4.43 1.40
C ALA A 352 -19.90 -5.29 2.48
N ASP A 353 -19.16 -6.15 3.16
CA ASP A 353 -19.62 -6.99 4.28
C ASP A 353 -19.74 -6.23 5.61
N LYS A 354 -19.39 -4.93 5.64
CA LYS A 354 -19.38 -4.07 6.85
C LYS A 354 -18.47 -4.61 7.97
N VAL A 355 -17.42 -5.33 7.61
CA VAL A 355 -16.37 -5.78 8.53
C VAL A 355 -15.43 -4.63 8.88
N ILE A 356 -15.22 -3.73 7.93
CA ILE A 356 -14.41 -2.52 8.06
C ILE A 356 -15.23 -1.28 7.72
N ASP A 357 -14.83 -0.13 8.26
CA ASP A 357 -15.34 1.19 7.92
C ASP A 357 -14.38 1.93 6.97
N ALA A 358 -14.90 2.97 6.29
CA ALA A 358 -14.09 3.84 5.48
C ALA A 358 -14.43 5.31 5.71
N VAL A 359 -13.42 6.21 5.60
CA VAL A 359 -13.58 7.65 5.72
C VAL A 359 -12.63 8.36 4.76
N ALA A 360 -13.08 9.49 4.19
CA ALA A 360 -12.27 10.30 3.30
C ALA A 360 -11.98 11.68 3.91
N TYR A 361 -10.73 12.18 3.71
CA TYR A 361 -10.30 13.50 4.18
C TYR A 361 -9.77 14.37 3.06
N HIS A 362 -9.98 15.67 3.22
CA HIS A 362 -9.41 16.69 2.33
C HIS A 362 -7.92 16.89 2.64
N GLN A 363 -7.12 17.14 1.60
CA GLN A 363 -5.66 17.28 1.70
C GLN A 363 -5.22 18.31 2.77
N THR A 364 -5.90 19.44 2.89
CA THR A 364 -5.57 20.50 3.86
C THR A 364 -5.62 19.98 5.30
N GLU A 365 -6.70 19.26 5.67
CA GLU A 365 -6.84 18.67 7.01
C GLU A 365 -5.78 17.62 7.30
N VAL A 366 -5.38 16.88 6.25
CA VAL A 366 -4.34 15.86 6.33
C VAL A 366 -2.98 16.50 6.60
N PHE A 367 -2.62 17.60 5.92
CA PHE A 367 -1.36 18.31 6.17
C PHE A 367 -1.34 18.99 7.55
N GLU A 368 -2.46 19.52 8.05
CA GLU A 368 -2.55 20.02 9.43
C GLU A 368 -2.21 18.92 10.45
N ALA A 369 -2.76 17.73 10.25
CA ALA A 369 -2.48 16.57 11.09
C ALA A 369 -1.01 16.11 10.96
N ALA A 370 -0.46 16.08 9.75
CA ALA A 370 0.93 15.75 9.49
C ALA A 370 1.92 16.68 10.20
N VAL A 371 1.68 18.00 10.11
CA VAL A 371 2.51 19.02 10.77
C VAL A 371 2.41 18.88 12.29
N LYS A 372 1.19 18.66 12.84
CA LYS A 372 1.01 18.41 14.27
C LYS A 372 1.80 17.19 14.72
N PHE A 373 1.69 16.07 14.00
CA PHE A 373 2.42 14.83 14.31
C PHE A 373 3.93 15.05 14.24
N ALA A 374 4.44 15.70 13.19
CA ALA A 374 5.87 15.96 13.04
C ALA A 374 6.42 16.83 14.19
N ARG A 375 5.65 17.81 14.66
CA ARG A 375 6.03 18.69 15.79
C ARG A 375 5.97 18.01 17.15
N THR A 376 5.15 16.98 17.30
CA THR A 376 5.02 16.23 18.58
C THR A 376 5.94 15.02 18.62
N GLU A 377 5.97 14.20 17.57
CA GLU A 377 6.69 12.93 17.56
C GLU A 377 8.06 12.99 16.85
N GLY A 378 8.39 14.11 16.19
CA GLY A 378 9.69 14.32 15.54
C GLY A 378 9.89 13.54 14.22
N ILE A 379 8.84 12.90 13.71
CA ILE A 379 8.86 12.14 12.46
C ILE A 379 8.04 12.87 11.40
N VAL A 380 8.64 13.15 10.24
CA VAL A 380 7.92 13.71 9.09
C VAL A 380 7.20 12.56 8.36
N PRO A 381 5.87 12.50 8.37
CA PRO A 381 5.13 11.42 7.70
C PRO A 381 5.07 11.65 6.19
N ALA A 382 4.96 10.57 5.40
CA ALA A 382 4.54 10.68 4.02
C ALA A 382 3.11 11.27 3.95
N PRO A 383 2.75 12.05 2.92
CA PRO A 383 1.39 12.58 2.76
C PRO A 383 0.32 11.48 2.75
N GLU A 384 0.65 10.28 2.27
CA GLU A 384 -0.20 9.10 2.34
C GLU A 384 -0.49 8.71 3.78
N SER A 385 0.56 8.53 4.60
CA SER A 385 0.44 8.12 6.01
C SER A 385 -0.28 9.18 6.87
N ALA A 386 -0.20 10.44 6.46
CA ALA A 386 -0.85 11.55 7.15
C ALA A 386 -2.38 11.43 7.17
N HIS A 387 -2.99 10.72 6.20
CA HIS A 387 -4.42 10.40 6.21
C HIS A 387 -4.80 9.54 7.43
N ALA A 388 -4.00 8.52 7.73
CA ALA A 388 -4.21 7.69 8.92
C ALA A 388 -3.99 8.49 10.22
N ILE A 389 -3.01 9.41 10.25
CA ILE A 389 -2.76 10.30 11.38
C ILE A 389 -3.96 11.21 11.63
N LYS A 390 -4.57 11.79 10.57
CA LYS A 390 -5.77 12.65 10.72
C LYS A 390 -6.91 11.88 11.37
N CYS A 391 -7.21 10.69 10.90
CA CYS A 391 -8.24 9.83 11.48
C CYS A 391 -7.92 9.46 12.94
N ALA A 392 -6.66 9.10 13.25
CA ALA A 392 -6.24 8.79 14.62
C ALA A 392 -6.43 10.01 15.58
N ILE A 393 -6.11 11.22 15.11
CA ILE A 393 -6.35 12.47 15.86
C ILE A 393 -7.85 12.67 16.11
N ASP A 394 -8.68 12.45 15.10
CA ASP A 394 -10.14 12.61 15.25
C ASP A 394 -10.70 11.60 16.26
N LYS A 395 -10.31 10.33 16.20
CA LYS A 395 -10.70 9.32 17.20
C LYS A 395 -10.21 9.66 18.61
N ALA A 396 -9.00 10.20 18.73
CA ALA A 396 -8.49 10.66 20.02
C ALA A 396 -9.27 11.86 20.57
N LEU A 397 -9.75 12.77 19.71
CA LEU A 397 -10.59 13.89 20.09
C LEU A 397 -12.03 13.45 20.45
N GLU A 398 -12.55 12.41 19.81
CA GLU A 398 -13.80 11.76 20.22
C GLU A 398 -13.68 11.21 21.64
N CYS A 399 -12.59 10.50 21.93
CA CYS A 399 -12.28 10.00 23.29
C CYS A 399 -12.16 11.12 24.32
N LYS A 400 -11.56 12.26 23.94
CA LYS A 400 -11.51 13.44 24.81
C LYS A 400 -12.88 13.99 25.15
N LYS A 401 -13.81 14.00 24.18
CA LYS A 401 -15.19 14.49 24.39
C LYS A 401 -16.03 13.53 25.23
N SER A 402 -15.89 12.22 25.00
CA SER A 402 -16.64 11.19 25.72
C SER A 402 -16.06 10.82 27.08
N GLY A 403 -14.75 11.07 27.30
CA GLY A 403 -14.01 10.61 28.48
C GLY A 403 -13.58 9.13 28.38
N GLU A 404 -13.86 8.44 27.28
CA GLU A 404 -13.49 7.04 27.08
C GLU A 404 -11.98 6.85 26.91
N LYS A 405 -11.46 5.78 27.49
CA LYS A 405 -10.06 5.38 27.33
C LYS A 405 -10.00 4.27 26.29
N LYS A 406 -9.59 4.59 25.08
CA LYS A 406 -9.42 3.64 23.95
C LYS A 406 -7.99 3.58 23.49
N THR A 407 -7.60 2.42 22.98
CA THR A 407 -6.31 2.23 22.30
C THR A 407 -6.49 2.37 20.80
N ILE A 408 -5.80 3.35 20.23
CA ILE A 408 -5.83 3.69 18.80
C ILE A 408 -4.50 3.25 18.20
N LEU A 409 -4.55 2.43 17.17
CA LEU A 409 -3.39 1.96 16.43
C LEU A 409 -3.49 2.44 14.98
N PHE A 410 -2.41 3.01 14.44
CA PHE A 410 -2.35 3.32 13.02
C PHE A 410 -1.03 2.90 12.37
N THR A 411 -1.07 2.71 11.05
CA THR A 411 0.12 2.43 10.26
C THR A 411 0.77 3.73 9.79
N LEU A 412 1.97 4.03 10.29
CA LEU A 412 2.85 5.04 9.71
C LEU A 412 3.62 4.39 8.56
N SER A 413 2.96 4.28 7.41
CA SER A 413 3.34 3.45 6.27
C SER A 413 4.59 3.90 5.53
N GLY A 414 5.03 5.16 5.74
CA GLY A 414 6.25 5.71 5.16
C GLY A 414 6.61 7.08 5.74
N HIS A 415 7.89 7.46 5.58
CA HIS A 415 8.38 8.80 5.93
C HIS A 415 8.22 9.79 4.78
N GLY A 416 8.21 11.08 5.09
CA GLY A 416 8.03 12.19 4.15
C GLY A 416 9.33 12.88 3.70
N HIS A 417 10.51 12.29 3.91
CA HIS A 417 11.79 12.95 3.59
C HIS A 417 11.95 13.24 2.08
N PHE A 418 11.30 12.45 1.22
CA PHE A 418 11.26 12.72 -0.23
C PHE A 418 10.07 13.60 -0.64
N ASP A 419 9.24 14.05 0.32
CA ASP A 419 8.02 14.82 0.10
C ASP A 419 8.11 16.23 0.69
N MET A 420 9.32 16.72 1.02
CA MET A 420 9.51 18.04 1.63
C MET A 420 8.96 19.18 0.77
N GLY A 421 9.03 19.08 -0.56
CA GLY A 421 8.39 20.03 -1.47
C GLY A 421 6.89 20.15 -1.30
N SER A 422 6.20 19.07 -0.88
CA SER A 422 4.77 19.09 -0.57
C SER A 422 4.48 19.91 0.70
N TYR A 423 5.34 19.78 1.71
CA TYR A 423 5.25 20.59 2.93
C TYR A 423 5.57 22.07 2.68
N ASP A 424 6.55 22.37 1.82
CA ASP A 424 6.85 23.74 1.40
C ASP A 424 5.68 24.38 0.65
N SER A 425 5.01 23.64 -0.23
CA SER A 425 3.79 24.08 -0.90
C SER A 425 2.68 24.40 0.10
N TYR A 426 2.43 23.49 1.05
CA TYR A 426 1.44 23.69 2.11
C TYR A 426 1.73 24.96 2.93
N PHE A 427 2.97 25.17 3.41
CA PHE A 427 3.34 26.34 4.20
C PHE A 427 3.31 27.64 3.40
N SER A 428 3.54 27.59 2.10
CA SER A 428 3.47 28.79 1.23
C SER A 428 2.06 29.16 0.79
N GLY A 429 1.04 28.38 1.19
CA GLY A 429 -0.35 28.61 0.81
C GLY A 429 -0.61 28.49 -0.71
N LYS A 430 0.30 27.80 -1.44
CA LYS A 430 0.17 27.62 -2.89
C LYS A 430 -0.81 26.50 -3.27
N ASP A 431 -1.15 25.66 -2.31
CA ASP A 431 -2.05 24.53 -2.49
C ASP A 431 -3.49 24.93 -2.08
N ASN A 432 -4.15 25.69 -2.92
CA ASN A 432 -5.61 25.80 -2.91
C ASN A 432 -6.18 24.57 -3.67
N ILE A 433 -6.02 23.36 -3.07
CA ILE A 433 -6.63 22.13 -3.60
C ILE A 433 -7.67 21.61 -2.60
#